data_e56a8b766c62f03dd515548b6f437c6b
#
_entry.id   e56a8b766c62f03dd515548b6f437c6b
#
_cell.length_a   1.000
_cell.length_b   1.000
_cell.length_c   1.000
_cell.angle_alpha   90.00
_cell.angle_beta   90.00
_cell.angle_gamma   90.00
#
_symmetry.space_group_name_H-M   'P 1'
#
loop_
_entity.id
_entity.type
_entity.pdbx_description
1 polymer ?
#
loop_
_entity_poly.entity_id
_entity_poly.type
_entity_poly.pdbx_seq_one_letter_code
_entity_poly.pdbx_strand_id
1 'polypeptide(L)'
;SPYALTGAVIAQDRSAVELATRVLRDAAGNFYINDKPTGAVVGQQPFGGARASGTNDKAGSMLNLYRWLSARTIKETFVPPTDYRYPFLQEP
;
A
#
# COMPACT_ATOMS: atom_id res chain seq x y z
N SER A 1 -19.97 10.46 5.85
CA SER A 1 -19.92 9.13 6.44
C SER A 1 -18.51 8.78 6.87
N PRO A 2 -18.32 8.08 7.99
CA PRO A 2 -16.99 7.61 8.39
C PRO A 2 -16.49 6.43 7.54
N TYR A 3 -17.35 5.81 6.76
CA TYR A 3 -17.00 4.64 5.95
C TYR A 3 -16.51 5.04 4.57
N ALA A 4 -15.58 4.27 4.02
CA ALA A 4 -14.96 4.54 2.74
C ALA A 4 -14.50 3.24 2.08
N LEU A 5 -15.44 2.33 1.80
CA LEU A 5 -15.12 1.01 1.26
C LEU A 5 -14.80 1.08 -0.22
N THR A 6 -15.80 1.38 -1.04
CA THR A 6 -15.63 1.46 -2.49
C THR A 6 -16.32 2.69 -3.03
N GLY A 7 -15.88 3.14 -4.20
CA GLY A 7 -16.50 4.24 -4.92
C GLY A 7 -16.07 4.24 -6.36
N ALA A 8 -16.80 4.97 -7.20
CA ALA A 8 -16.50 5.07 -8.61
C ALA A 8 -16.79 6.47 -9.14
N VAL A 9 -16.03 6.87 -10.13
CA VAL A 9 -16.26 8.10 -10.91
C VAL A 9 -16.41 7.72 -12.37
N ILE A 10 -17.45 8.26 -13.00
CA ILE A 10 -17.71 8.06 -14.43
C ILE A 10 -17.45 9.40 -15.11
N ALA A 11 -16.39 9.48 -15.88
CA ALA A 11 -16.00 10.71 -16.58
C ALA A 11 -15.09 10.39 -17.76
N GLN A 12 -15.25 11.12 -18.86
CA GLN A 12 -14.37 10.99 -20.02
C GLN A 12 -13.22 12.00 -20.00
N ASP A 13 -13.45 13.15 -19.38
CA ASP A 13 -12.43 14.22 -19.29
C ASP A 13 -11.35 13.80 -18.32
N ARG A 14 -10.10 13.76 -18.80
CA ARG A 14 -8.94 13.42 -17.96
C ARG A 14 -8.74 14.39 -16.81
N SER A 15 -9.04 15.67 -17.01
CA SER A 15 -8.94 16.68 -15.95
C SER A 15 -9.94 16.40 -14.82
N ALA A 16 -11.15 15.95 -15.17
CA ALA A 16 -12.15 15.59 -14.19
C ALA A 16 -11.73 14.33 -13.40
N VAL A 17 -11.16 13.34 -14.07
CA VAL A 17 -10.66 12.12 -13.44
C VAL A 17 -9.52 12.46 -12.48
N GLU A 18 -8.58 13.30 -12.89
CA GLU A 18 -7.46 13.73 -12.05
C GLU A 18 -7.93 14.48 -10.81
N LEU A 19 -8.88 15.41 -11.00
CA LEU A 19 -9.46 16.16 -9.89
C LEU A 19 -10.15 15.22 -8.89
N ALA A 20 -10.97 14.29 -9.39
CA ALA A 20 -11.68 13.35 -8.54
C ALA A 20 -10.71 12.44 -7.79
N THR A 21 -9.67 11.95 -8.44
CA THR A 21 -8.65 11.11 -7.82
C THR A 21 -7.97 11.83 -6.66
N ARG A 22 -7.68 13.11 -6.83
CA ARG A 22 -7.00 13.92 -5.80
C ARG A 22 -7.95 14.28 -4.65
N VAL A 23 -9.15 14.76 -4.97
CA VAL A 23 -10.10 15.28 -3.96
C VAL A 23 -10.73 14.12 -3.17
N LEU A 24 -10.99 12.98 -3.81
CA LEU A 24 -11.65 11.84 -3.21
C LEU A 24 -10.66 10.77 -2.72
N ARG A 25 -9.41 11.15 -2.48
CA ARG A 25 -8.35 10.22 -2.09
C ARG A 25 -8.73 9.35 -0.90
N ASP A 26 -9.39 9.92 0.09
CA ASP A 26 -9.77 9.23 1.32
C ASP A 26 -11.22 8.78 1.33
N ALA A 27 -11.92 8.87 0.20
CA ALA A 27 -13.34 8.55 0.11
C ALA A 27 -13.61 7.06 -0.15
N ALA A 28 -12.61 6.31 -0.62
CA ALA A 28 -12.77 4.90 -0.93
C ALA A 28 -11.43 4.18 -0.87
N GLY A 29 -11.40 3.00 -0.24
CA GLY A 29 -10.22 2.13 -0.28
C GLY A 29 -10.01 1.52 -1.66
N ASN A 30 -11.11 1.15 -2.34
CA ASN A 30 -11.09 0.77 -3.75
C ASN A 30 -11.84 1.84 -4.54
N PHE A 31 -11.09 2.53 -5.39
CA PHE A 31 -11.59 3.64 -6.18
C PHE A 31 -11.55 3.25 -7.66
N TYR A 32 -12.70 3.28 -8.30
CA TYR A 32 -12.86 2.81 -9.68
C TYR A 32 -13.12 3.99 -10.60
N ILE A 33 -12.51 3.97 -11.77
CA ILE A 33 -12.70 4.99 -12.80
C ILE A 33 -13.33 4.31 -14.01
N ASN A 34 -14.54 4.77 -14.37
CA ASN A 34 -15.31 4.24 -15.50
C ASN A 34 -15.56 2.72 -15.40
N ASP A 35 -15.74 2.25 -14.17
CA ASP A 35 -16.02 0.85 -13.90
C ASP A 35 -17.04 0.76 -12.78
N LYS A 36 -17.58 -0.44 -12.55
CA LYS A 36 -18.54 -0.66 -11.47
C LYS A 36 -17.83 -0.52 -10.11
N PRO A 37 -18.51 0.05 -9.11
CA PRO A 37 -17.87 0.36 -7.84
C PRO A 37 -17.73 -0.82 -6.88
N THR A 38 -17.83 -2.06 -7.34
CA THR A 38 -17.82 -3.25 -6.50
C THR A 38 -17.33 -4.46 -7.27
N GLY A 39 -17.21 -5.61 -6.58
CA GLY A 39 -16.85 -6.86 -7.23
C GLY A 39 -15.39 -6.93 -7.60
N ALA A 40 -14.49 -6.68 -6.62
CA ALA A 40 -13.06 -6.85 -6.83
C ALA A 40 -12.73 -8.27 -7.25
N VAL A 41 -11.89 -8.40 -8.27
CA VAL A 41 -11.50 -9.69 -8.85
C VAL A 41 -10.07 -10.00 -8.43
N VAL A 42 -9.88 -11.17 -7.83
CA VAL A 42 -8.54 -11.64 -7.40
C VAL A 42 -7.60 -11.64 -8.60
N GLY A 43 -6.42 -11.07 -8.42
CA GLY A 43 -5.43 -10.95 -9.47
C GLY A 43 -5.56 -9.69 -10.33
N GLN A 44 -6.67 -8.96 -10.22
CA GLN A 44 -6.85 -7.69 -10.92
C GLN A 44 -6.71 -6.50 -9.98
N GLN A 45 -7.47 -6.49 -8.88
CA GLN A 45 -7.35 -5.44 -7.90
C GLN A 45 -7.49 -6.02 -6.48
N PRO A 46 -6.59 -5.68 -5.57
CA PRO A 46 -6.76 -6.06 -4.17
C PRO A 46 -7.86 -5.23 -3.53
N PHE A 47 -8.48 -5.76 -2.48
CA PHE A 47 -9.66 -5.17 -1.87
C PHE A 47 -9.39 -4.74 -0.43
N GLY A 48 -9.81 -3.51 -0.11
CA GLY A 48 -9.75 -3.01 1.25
C GLY A 48 -10.38 -1.64 1.35
N GLY A 49 -10.94 -1.35 2.52
CA GLY A 49 -11.62 -0.08 2.78
C GLY A 49 -10.75 0.90 3.55
N ALA A 50 -10.92 2.18 3.26
CA ALA A 50 -10.27 3.27 3.98
C ALA A 50 -11.11 3.71 5.17
N ARG A 51 -10.54 4.54 6.01
CA ARG A 51 -11.15 5.11 7.22
C ARG A 51 -11.81 4.01 8.05
N ALA A 52 -13.09 4.14 8.42
CA ALA A 52 -13.78 3.18 9.28
C ALA A 52 -14.23 1.90 8.55
N SER A 53 -13.93 1.76 7.26
CA SER A 53 -14.32 0.58 6.47
C SER A 53 -13.34 -0.58 6.59
N GLY A 54 -12.39 -0.52 7.51
CA GLY A 54 -11.44 -1.60 7.75
C GLY A 54 -10.01 -1.10 7.84
N THR A 55 -9.06 -2.04 7.84
CA THR A 55 -7.64 -1.73 7.97
C THR A 55 -6.97 -1.38 6.63
N ASN A 56 -7.68 -1.57 5.53
CA ASN A 56 -7.19 -1.36 4.17
C ASN A 56 -5.94 -2.20 3.85
N ASP A 57 -5.92 -3.44 4.33
CA ASP A 57 -4.77 -4.34 4.16
C ASP A 57 -4.69 -4.95 2.76
N LYS A 58 -5.59 -4.61 1.86
CA LYS A 58 -5.58 -5.02 0.46
C LYS A 58 -5.56 -6.54 0.29
N ALA A 59 -6.67 -7.17 0.69
CA ALA A 59 -6.88 -8.60 0.50
C ALA A 59 -6.73 -8.96 -0.98
N GLY A 60 -6.02 -10.05 -1.25
CA GLY A 60 -5.68 -10.46 -2.60
C GLY A 60 -4.36 -9.86 -3.10
N SER A 61 -3.58 -9.22 -2.22
CA SER A 61 -2.25 -8.72 -2.54
C SER A 61 -1.25 -9.16 -1.48
N MET A 62 0.05 -9.03 -1.81
CA MET A 62 1.13 -9.29 -0.87
C MET A 62 1.04 -8.36 0.36
N LEU A 63 0.47 -7.17 0.21
CA LEU A 63 0.33 -6.22 1.32
C LEU A 63 -0.47 -6.81 2.48
N ASN A 64 -1.46 -7.64 2.20
CA ASN A 64 -2.25 -8.29 3.23
C ASN A 64 -1.40 -9.24 4.08
N LEU A 65 -0.40 -9.89 3.48
CA LEU A 65 0.45 -10.85 4.18
C LEU A 65 1.32 -10.18 5.25
N TYR A 66 1.69 -8.93 5.06
CA TYR A 66 2.50 -8.21 6.06
C TYR A 66 1.80 -8.10 7.41
N ARG A 67 0.48 -8.10 7.41
CA ARG A 67 -0.31 -8.06 8.66
C ARG A 67 -0.09 -9.30 9.51
N TRP A 68 0.24 -10.43 8.88
CA TRP A 68 0.39 -11.73 9.54
C TRP A 68 1.84 -12.08 9.83
N LEU A 69 2.78 -11.22 9.45
CA LEU A 69 4.21 -11.47 9.58
C LEU A 69 4.82 -10.50 10.58
N SER A 70 5.86 -10.98 11.27
CA SER A 70 6.69 -10.15 12.12
C SER A 70 8.09 -10.12 11.52
N ALA A 71 8.49 -8.99 10.97
CA ALA A 71 9.78 -8.87 10.32
C ALA A 71 10.91 -8.91 11.35
N ARG A 72 11.99 -9.63 11.03
CA ARG A 72 13.18 -9.70 11.88
C ARG A 72 14.42 -9.61 11.00
N THR A 73 15.35 -8.78 11.42
CA THR A 73 16.64 -8.66 10.77
C THR A 73 17.67 -9.38 11.60
N ILE A 74 18.46 -10.25 10.97
CA ILE A 74 19.57 -10.94 11.59
C ILE A 74 20.83 -10.54 10.84
N LYS A 75 21.83 -10.04 11.58
CA LYS A 75 23.15 -9.76 11.04
C LYS A 75 24.15 -10.58 11.83
N GLU A 76 24.97 -11.38 11.15
CA GLU A 76 25.99 -12.20 11.78
C GLU A 76 27.34 -11.86 11.16
N THR A 77 28.35 -11.67 12.03
CA THR A 77 29.73 -11.42 11.59
C THR A 77 30.56 -12.63 11.99
N PHE A 78 31.10 -13.35 10.99
CA PHE A 78 31.84 -14.57 11.23
C PHE A 78 33.23 -14.26 11.84
N VAL A 79 33.82 -13.12 11.47
CA VAL A 79 35.07 -12.67 12.07
C VAL A 79 34.78 -11.42 12.90
N PRO A 80 34.77 -11.52 14.26
CA PRO A 80 34.43 -10.38 15.08
C PRO A 80 35.42 -9.21 14.84
N PRO A 81 34.91 -7.98 14.80
CA PRO A 81 35.76 -6.82 14.58
C PRO A 81 36.72 -6.57 15.76
N THR A 82 37.93 -6.21 15.42
CA THR A 82 38.95 -5.83 16.45
C THR A 82 39.30 -4.36 16.39
N ASP A 83 38.78 -3.64 15.40
CA ASP A 83 39.00 -2.20 15.22
C ASP A 83 37.64 -1.51 15.24
N TYR A 84 37.52 -0.40 15.99
CA TYR A 84 36.26 0.34 16.08
C TYR A 84 35.90 1.06 14.78
N ARG A 85 36.83 1.17 13.84
CA ARG A 85 36.61 1.85 12.58
C ARG A 85 35.99 0.89 11.55
N TYR A 86 35.06 1.39 10.77
CA TYR A 86 34.60 0.63 9.61
C TYR A 86 35.71 0.59 8.54
N PRO A 87 35.73 -0.46 7.70
CA PRO A 87 36.78 -0.59 6.67
C PRO A 87 36.91 0.63 5.76
N PHE A 88 35.83 1.33 5.45
CA PHE A 88 35.88 2.51 4.58
C PHE A 88 36.53 3.72 5.28
N LEU A 89 36.70 3.68 6.59
CA LEU A 89 37.37 4.75 7.35
C LEU A 89 38.86 4.50 7.49
N GLN A 90 39.37 3.33 7.11
CA GLN A 90 40.77 3.02 7.19
C GLN A 90 41.51 3.61 5.98
N GLU A 91 42.77 4.06 6.24
CA GLU A 91 43.62 4.54 5.14
C GLU A 91 44.01 3.39 4.23
N PRO A 92 44.15 3.64 2.91
CA PRO A 92 44.57 2.61 1.96
C PRO A 92 45.98 2.08 2.19
#